data_b67f54fe8604d9177b95c673f03cf7f0
#
_entry.id   b67f54fe8604d9177b95c673f03cf7f0
#
_cell.length_a   1.000
_cell.length_b   1.000
_cell.length_c   1.000
_cell.angle_alpha   90.00
_cell.angle_beta   90.00
_cell.angle_gamma   90.00
#
_symmetry.space_group_name_H-M   'P 1'
#
loop_
_entity.id
_entity.type
_entity.pdbx_description
1 polymer ?
#
loop_
_entity_poly.entity_id
_entity_poly.type
_entity_poly.pdbx_seq_one_letter_code
_entity_poly.pdbx_strand_id
1 'polypeptide(L)'
;MANIDLTKYGITGTTEIVYNPSYDALYEAENDPALTGYDKGQVSELGAVNVMTGIYTGRSPKDKYIVMDENSKDTVWWNSESYPNDNHELSQENWKVLKDIAKKELSGKKLYVVDAFCGANKDTRMAVRFIMEVAWQAHFIKNMFIVPSEEELKDFTPDFVVYNASKAKVENYKELGLNSETAVAFNITSREQVIINTWYGGEMKKGMFSMMNYYLPLKGIAAMHCSANTDMNGENTAIFFGLSGTGKTTLSTDPKRLLIGDDEHGWDDNGVFNFEGGCYAKVINLDKDSEPDIYNAIKKNALLENVTLDENGKIDFADKSVTENTRVSYPITHIEKIVQKVRPTSSGPAAKNVIFLSADAFGVLPPVSILTPEQTQYYFLSGFTAKLAGTERGITEPTPTFSACFGQAFLELPPTKYAQELVKRMEMSGAKAYLVNTGWNGTGKRISIKDTRGIIDAILNGDINQAPTKKIPYFNFEVPTELNGVDTRILDPRDTYADGSEWDKKAEDLAGRFIKNFKKYEGIEGGAELTAAGPQL
;
A
#
# COMPACT_ATOMS: atom_id res chain seq x y z
N MET A 1 16.41 -0.08 31.47
CA MET A 1 16.20 -0.88 30.24
C MET A 1 15.09 -1.87 30.55
N ALA A 2 14.05 -1.91 29.71
CA ALA A 2 13.00 -2.91 29.88
C ALA A 2 13.61 -4.31 29.72
N ASN A 3 13.44 -5.16 30.70
CA ASN A 3 13.91 -6.54 30.64
C ASN A 3 12.88 -7.34 29.84
N ILE A 4 13.12 -7.49 28.52
CA ILE A 4 12.22 -8.23 27.63
C ILE A 4 12.42 -9.72 27.87
N ASP A 5 11.36 -10.39 28.32
CA ASP A 5 11.35 -11.84 28.48
C ASP A 5 10.73 -12.50 27.24
N LEU A 6 11.59 -13.12 26.41
CA LEU A 6 11.17 -13.83 25.22
C LEU A 6 10.72 -15.28 25.49
N THR A 7 10.96 -15.81 26.70
CA THR A 7 10.58 -17.19 27.05
C THR A 7 9.06 -17.38 27.00
N LYS A 8 8.30 -16.33 27.32
CA LYS A 8 6.83 -16.35 27.22
C LYS A 8 6.32 -16.55 25.78
N TYR A 9 7.16 -16.27 24.78
CA TYR A 9 6.87 -16.52 23.36
C TYR A 9 7.44 -17.86 22.89
N GLY A 10 8.03 -18.67 23.78
CA GLY A 10 8.67 -19.93 23.45
C GLY A 10 10.05 -19.80 22.82
N ILE A 11 10.69 -18.63 22.92
CA ILE A 11 12.05 -18.36 22.42
C ILE A 11 12.99 -18.44 23.64
N THR A 12 13.95 -19.38 23.60
CA THR A 12 14.82 -19.70 24.73
C THR A 12 16.29 -19.58 24.36
N GLY A 13 17.15 -19.44 25.38
CA GLY A 13 18.59 -19.40 25.18
C GLY A 13 19.10 -18.18 24.43
N THR A 14 18.36 -17.09 24.41
CA THR A 14 18.76 -15.83 23.77
C THR A 14 20.07 -15.32 24.40
N THR A 15 21.08 -15.06 23.58
CA THR A 15 22.40 -14.61 24.04
C THR A 15 22.44 -13.10 24.27
N GLU A 16 21.71 -12.33 23.50
CA GLU A 16 21.59 -10.88 23.60
C GLU A 16 20.28 -10.41 23.00
N ILE A 17 19.64 -9.42 23.61
CA ILE A 17 18.47 -8.72 23.03
C ILE A 17 18.87 -7.26 22.79
N VAL A 18 18.84 -6.83 21.53
CA VAL A 18 18.97 -5.43 21.15
C VAL A 18 17.56 -4.86 21.02
N TYR A 19 17.17 -4.08 22.01
CA TYR A 19 15.80 -3.57 22.12
C TYR A 19 15.69 -2.14 21.63
N ASN A 20 14.80 -1.89 20.68
CA ASN A 20 14.54 -0.57 20.06
C ASN A 20 15.84 0.22 19.82
N PRO A 21 16.79 -0.31 19.02
CA PRO A 21 18.09 0.32 18.83
C PRO A 21 17.98 1.69 18.16
N SER A 22 18.93 2.57 18.46
CA SER A 22 19.09 3.84 17.76
C SER A 22 19.49 3.63 16.29
N TYR A 23 19.32 4.64 15.46
CA TYR A 23 19.82 4.59 14.09
C TYR A 23 21.33 4.39 14.00
N ASP A 24 22.11 5.00 14.90
CA ASP A 24 23.55 4.82 14.92
C ASP A 24 23.94 3.39 15.31
N ALA A 25 23.26 2.79 16.28
CA ALA A 25 23.48 1.39 16.65
C ALA A 25 23.12 0.43 15.51
N LEU A 26 22.04 0.69 14.78
CA LEU A 26 21.65 -0.09 13.60
C LEU A 26 22.67 0.06 12.46
N TYR A 27 23.13 1.29 12.21
CA TYR A 27 24.14 1.56 11.20
C TYR A 27 25.43 0.77 11.46
N GLU A 28 25.92 0.76 12.71
CA GLU A 28 27.09 -0.02 13.10
C GLU A 28 26.84 -1.52 12.96
N ALA A 29 25.67 -2.01 13.41
CA ALA A 29 25.35 -3.43 13.38
C ALA A 29 25.20 -3.98 11.96
N GLU A 30 24.56 -3.26 11.05
CA GLU A 30 24.34 -3.72 9.66
C GLU A 30 25.57 -3.57 8.77
N ASN A 31 26.56 -2.80 9.17
CA ASN A 31 27.85 -2.62 8.48
C ASN A 31 29.03 -3.31 9.18
N ASP A 32 28.78 -4.14 10.17
CA ASP A 32 29.83 -4.89 10.86
C ASP A 32 30.65 -5.71 9.84
N PRO A 33 31.98 -5.53 9.79
CA PRO A 33 32.84 -6.27 8.85
C PRO A 33 32.77 -7.80 8.99
N ALA A 34 32.35 -8.31 10.14
CA ALA A 34 32.21 -9.73 10.40
C ALA A 34 30.97 -10.35 9.73
N LEU A 35 30.00 -9.53 9.31
CA LEU A 35 28.79 -10.00 8.62
C LEU A 35 29.11 -10.49 7.21
N THR A 36 28.35 -11.49 6.77
CA THR A 36 28.44 -12.08 5.43
C THR A 36 27.04 -12.27 4.83
N GLY A 37 26.98 -12.46 3.51
CA GLY A 37 25.73 -12.73 2.82
C GLY A 37 24.70 -11.61 2.98
N TYR A 38 23.44 -11.99 3.16
CA TYR A 38 22.31 -11.04 3.21
C TYR A 38 22.20 -10.30 4.55
N ASP A 39 22.94 -10.67 5.58
CA ASP A 39 23.03 -9.90 6.82
C ASP A 39 23.76 -8.57 6.64
N LYS A 40 24.68 -8.52 5.68
CA LYS A 40 25.61 -7.41 5.50
C LYS A 40 25.01 -6.29 4.67
N GLY A 41 25.07 -5.07 5.21
CA GLY A 41 24.79 -3.85 4.47
C GLY A 41 26.02 -3.30 3.74
N GLN A 42 25.77 -2.43 2.80
CA GLN A 42 26.79 -1.66 2.06
C GLN A 42 26.38 -0.21 2.03
N VAL A 43 27.28 0.68 2.45
CA VAL A 43 26.99 2.13 2.48
C VAL A 43 27.06 2.71 1.08
N SER A 44 26.02 3.42 0.66
CA SER A 44 25.99 4.15 -0.61
C SER A 44 26.66 5.52 -0.52
N GLU A 45 26.99 6.11 -1.68
CA GLU A 45 27.51 7.48 -1.79
C GLU A 45 26.58 8.55 -1.18
N LEU A 46 25.27 8.25 -1.09
CA LEU A 46 24.27 9.15 -0.49
C LEU A 46 24.13 8.98 1.03
N GLY A 47 24.86 8.04 1.62
CA GLY A 47 24.84 7.77 3.06
C GLY A 47 23.81 6.74 3.52
N ALA A 48 22.88 6.36 2.65
CA ALA A 48 21.94 5.27 2.94
C ALA A 48 22.64 3.91 2.81
N VAL A 49 22.29 2.97 3.67
CA VAL A 49 22.76 1.58 3.59
C VAL A 49 21.90 0.83 2.58
N ASN A 50 22.55 0.05 1.72
CA ASN A 50 21.88 -0.88 0.81
C ASN A 50 22.01 -2.31 1.33
N VAL A 51 20.93 -3.08 1.25
CA VAL A 51 20.89 -4.50 1.61
C VAL A 51 20.28 -5.31 0.48
N MET A 52 20.63 -6.61 0.46
CA MET A 52 20.03 -7.58 -0.47
C MET A 52 19.03 -8.43 0.29
N THR A 53 17.84 -8.63 -0.27
CA THR A 53 16.76 -9.39 0.39
C THR A 53 16.70 -10.86 -0.02
N GLY A 54 17.71 -11.35 -0.73
CA GLY A 54 17.82 -12.74 -1.14
C GLY A 54 16.95 -13.06 -2.34
N ILE A 55 16.44 -14.28 -2.37
CA ILE A 55 15.62 -14.79 -3.49
C ILE A 55 14.27 -14.06 -3.62
N TYR A 56 13.76 -13.51 -2.52
CA TYR A 56 12.52 -12.74 -2.52
C TYR A 56 12.83 -11.25 -2.52
N THR A 57 12.58 -10.61 -3.65
CA THR A 57 12.71 -9.16 -3.83
C THR A 57 11.36 -8.44 -3.79
N GLY A 58 10.31 -9.15 -3.40
CA GLY A 58 8.95 -8.71 -3.24
C GLY A 58 8.17 -9.68 -2.34
N ARG A 59 6.91 -9.38 -2.08
CA ARG A 59 6.01 -10.25 -1.31
C ARG A 59 5.76 -11.56 -2.05
N SER A 60 5.40 -12.59 -1.29
CA SER A 60 5.03 -13.90 -1.81
C SER A 60 3.55 -14.21 -1.50
N PRO A 61 2.60 -13.71 -2.32
CA PRO A 61 1.17 -13.87 -2.07
C PRO A 61 0.70 -15.33 -2.04
N LYS A 62 1.34 -16.21 -2.81
CA LYS A 62 1.03 -17.65 -2.83
C LYS A 62 1.39 -18.38 -1.54
N ASP A 63 2.27 -17.79 -0.73
CA ASP A 63 2.74 -18.33 0.54
C ASP A 63 2.10 -17.63 1.75
N LYS A 64 1.07 -16.80 1.52
CA LYS A 64 0.27 -16.17 2.56
C LYS A 64 -0.81 -17.11 3.05
N TYR A 65 -0.90 -17.28 4.38
CA TYR A 65 -1.89 -18.13 5.05
C TYR A 65 -2.53 -17.43 6.23
N ILE A 66 -3.80 -17.75 6.48
CA ILE A 66 -4.53 -17.28 7.65
C ILE A 66 -5.12 -18.50 8.34
N VAL A 67 -4.95 -18.59 9.66
CA VAL A 67 -5.55 -19.68 10.44
C VAL A 67 -7.07 -19.61 10.37
N MET A 68 -7.68 -20.71 9.94
CA MET A 68 -9.13 -20.87 9.97
C MET A 68 -9.54 -21.49 11.31
N ASP A 69 -10.22 -20.72 12.12
CA ASP A 69 -10.75 -21.13 13.42
C ASP A 69 -12.18 -20.60 13.63
N GLU A 70 -12.75 -20.80 14.81
CA GLU A 70 -14.11 -20.37 15.12
C GLU A 70 -14.34 -18.85 14.97
N ASN A 71 -13.28 -18.03 15.13
CA ASN A 71 -13.39 -16.57 15.00
C ASN A 71 -13.20 -16.08 13.56
N SER A 72 -12.35 -16.73 12.79
CA SER A 72 -11.97 -16.29 11.44
C SER A 72 -12.81 -16.91 10.32
N LYS A 73 -13.35 -18.10 10.53
CA LYS A 73 -14.04 -18.88 9.48
C LYS A 73 -15.18 -18.14 8.79
N ASP A 74 -15.94 -17.35 9.53
CA ASP A 74 -17.13 -16.64 9.04
C ASP A 74 -16.86 -15.16 8.72
N THR A 75 -15.67 -14.64 8.99
CA THR A 75 -15.33 -13.23 8.79
C THR A 75 -14.36 -13.00 7.64
N VAL A 76 -13.37 -13.87 7.49
CA VAL A 76 -12.33 -13.72 6.46
C VAL A 76 -12.90 -14.01 5.07
N TRP A 77 -12.50 -13.20 4.11
CA TRP A 77 -12.78 -13.43 2.70
C TRP A 77 -11.80 -14.46 2.13
N TRP A 78 -12.18 -15.74 2.25
CA TRP A 78 -11.32 -16.85 1.87
C TRP A 78 -11.14 -17.02 0.37
N ASN A 79 -9.94 -17.43 -0.02
CA ASN A 79 -9.65 -17.83 -1.39
C ASN A 79 -10.53 -19.02 -1.80
N SER A 80 -11.15 -18.93 -2.97
CA SER A 80 -11.96 -19.98 -3.59
C SER A 80 -11.99 -19.83 -5.10
N GLU A 81 -12.53 -20.80 -5.82
CA GLU A 81 -12.73 -20.69 -7.27
C GLU A 81 -13.62 -19.50 -7.65
N SER A 82 -14.66 -19.24 -6.84
CA SER A 82 -15.59 -18.12 -7.05
C SER A 82 -14.96 -16.77 -6.69
N TYR A 83 -14.05 -16.74 -5.73
CA TYR A 83 -13.42 -15.54 -5.21
C TYR A 83 -11.90 -15.74 -5.07
N PRO A 84 -11.16 -15.79 -6.21
CA PRO A 84 -9.71 -15.94 -6.15
C PRO A 84 -9.06 -14.75 -5.42
N ASN A 85 -8.30 -15.04 -4.38
CA ASN A 85 -7.55 -14.04 -3.61
C ASN A 85 -6.38 -14.71 -2.86
N ASP A 86 -5.65 -13.96 -2.04
CA ASP A 86 -4.45 -14.43 -1.36
C ASP A 86 -4.69 -14.94 0.07
N ASN A 87 -5.94 -15.00 0.52
CA ASN A 87 -6.29 -15.47 1.88
C ASN A 87 -6.45 -17.00 1.89
N HIS A 88 -5.32 -17.72 1.88
CA HIS A 88 -5.32 -19.18 1.92
C HIS A 88 -5.52 -19.67 3.34
N GLU A 89 -6.39 -20.65 3.50
CA GLU A 89 -6.66 -21.24 4.81
C GLU A 89 -5.47 -22.03 5.35
N LEU A 90 -5.29 -22.00 6.67
CA LEU A 90 -4.31 -22.77 7.41
C LEU A 90 -4.96 -23.42 8.61
N SER A 91 -4.71 -24.73 8.83
CA SER A 91 -5.19 -25.41 10.02
C SER A 91 -4.45 -24.95 11.27
N GLN A 92 -5.06 -25.09 12.43
CA GLN A 92 -4.43 -24.79 13.71
C GLN A 92 -3.22 -25.71 13.98
N GLU A 93 -3.26 -26.95 13.51
CA GLU A 93 -2.12 -27.88 13.61
C GLU A 93 -0.95 -27.39 12.76
N ASN A 94 -1.18 -26.98 11.51
CA ASN A 94 -0.13 -26.46 10.65
C ASN A 94 0.42 -25.11 11.18
N TRP A 95 -0.42 -24.25 11.73
CA TRP A 95 0.02 -23.04 12.42
C TRP A 95 1.01 -23.35 13.52
N LYS A 96 0.71 -24.34 14.35
CA LYS A 96 1.59 -24.77 15.45
C LYS A 96 2.95 -25.22 14.91
N VAL A 97 2.98 -26.00 13.83
CA VAL A 97 4.22 -26.43 13.17
C VAL A 97 5.05 -25.23 12.69
N LEU A 98 4.43 -24.27 11.98
CA LEU A 98 5.11 -23.08 11.50
C LEU A 98 5.64 -22.22 12.65
N LYS A 99 4.86 -22.03 13.70
CA LYS A 99 5.28 -21.28 14.87
C LYS A 99 6.45 -21.96 15.60
N ASP A 100 6.45 -23.30 15.71
CA ASP A 100 7.55 -24.05 16.29
C ASP A 100 8.84 -23.94 15.48
N ILE A 101 8.76 -23.92 14.15
CA ILE A 101 9.91 -23.66 13.27
C ILE A 101 10.49 -22.26 13.57
N ALA A 102 9.63 -21.24 13.65
CA ALA A 102 10.07 -19.87 13.93
C ALA A 102 10.69 -19.74 15.31
N LYS A 103 10.09 -20.32 16.34
CA LYS A 103 10.62 -20.32 17.72
C LYS A 103 11.99 -21.00 17.80
N LYS A 104 12.15 -22.12 17.10
CA LYS A 104 13.44 -22.86 17.05
C LYS A 104 14.51 -22.00 16.38
N GLU A 105 14.19 -21.38 15.24
CA GLU A 105 15.14 -20.52 14.53
C GLU A 105 15.59 -19.33 15.38
N LEU A 106 14.66 -18.69 16.06
CA LEU A 106 14.92 -17.49 16.87
C LEU A 106 15.55 -17.81 18.26
N SER A 107 15.64 -19.08 18.67
CA SER A 107 16.23 -19.47 19.95
C SER A 107 17.76 -19.61 19.86
N GLY A 108 18.45 -19.37 20.99
CA GLY A 108 19.88 -19.63 21.15
C GLY A 108 20.80 -18.60 20.47
N LYS A 109 20.33 -17.42 20.14
CA LYS A 109 21.11 -16.42 19.40
C LYS A 109 20.81 -14.99 19.85
N LYS A 110 21.56 -14.04 19.30
CA LYS A 110 21.31 -12.60 19.42
C LYS A 110 20.08 -12.23 18.59
N LEU A 111 19.19 -11.45 19.18
CA LEU A 111 17.95 -11.00 18.53
C LEU A 111 17.79 -9.48 18.62
N TYR A 112 17.09 -8.95 17.64
CA TYR A 112 16.57 -7.58 17.64
C TYR A 112 15.08 -7.64 17.95
N VAL A 113 14.65 -6.84 18.92
CA VAL A 113 13.24 -6.69 19.28
C VAL A 113 12.88 -5.23 19.12
N VAL A 114 11.93 -4.95 18.25
CA VAL A 114 11.43 -3.60 18.02
C VAL A 114 9.95 -3.54 18.39
N ASP A 115 9.64 -2.69 19.36
CA ASP A 115 8.28 -2.32 19.72
C ASP A 115 7.89 -1.03 19.00
N ALA A 116 6.78 -1.05 18.30
CA ALA A 116 6.32 0.07 17.50
C ALA A 116 4.79 0.12 17.43
N PHE A 117 4.26 1.23 16.94
CA PHE A 117 2.83 1.37 16.69
C PHE A 117 2.52 1.31 15.20
N CYS A 118 1.42 0.68 14.86
CA CYS A 118 0.75 0.77 13.56
C CYS A 118 -0.50 1.62 13.73
N GLY A 119 -0.47 2.86 13.22
CA GLY A 119 -1.54 3.84 13.36
C GLY A 119 -1.16 5.07 14.19
N ALA A 120 -1.38 6.26 13.62
CA ALA A 120 -1.08 7.53 14.27
C ALA A 120 -2.13 7.96 15.31
N ASN A 121 -3.34 7.39 15.26
CA ASN A 121 -4.37 7.66 16.24
C ASN A 121 -4.23 6.75 17.47
N LYS A 122 -4.06 7.34 18.63
CA LYS A 122 -3.85 6.59 19.90
C LYS A 122 -5.00 5.65 20.25
N ASP A 123 -6.24 5.99 19.89
CA ASP A 123 -7.43 5.22 20.26
C ASP A 123 -7.60 3.94 19.42
N THR A 124 -6.97 3.88 18.26
CA THR A 124 -7.17 2.80 17.28
C THR A 124 -5.87 2.13 16.82
N ARG A 125 -4.71 2.64 17.27
CA ARG A 125 -3.42 2.08 16.91
C ARG A 125 -3.23 0.66 17.46
N MET A 126 -2.44 -0.12 16.75
CA MET A 126 -2.03 -1.46 17.20
C MET A 126 -0.58 -1.39 17.69
N ALA A 127 -0.35 -1.85 18.91
CA ALA A 127 0.99 -2.01 19.48
C ALA A 127 1.57 -3.34 18.98
N VAL A 128 2.71 -3.29 18.29
CA VAL A 128 3.30 -4.46 17.65
C VAL A 128 4.72 -4.70 18.16
N ARG A 129 5.00 -5.94 18.51
CA ARG A 129 6.35 -6.41 18.84
C ARG A 129 6.90 -7.24 17.70
N PHE A 130 8.00 -6.78 17.11
CA PHE A 130 8.71 -7.49 16.06
C PHE A 130 9.94 -8.16 16.64
N ILE A 131 10.09 -9.48 16.42
CA ILE A 131 11.22 -10.28 16.87
C ILE A 131 11.94 -10.81 15.65
N MET A 132 13.22 -10.49 15.50
CA MET A 132 14.02 -10.84 14.32
C MET A 132 15.50 -10.99 14.65
N GLU A 133 16.24 -11.67 13.78
CA GLU A 133 17.67 -11.91 13.97
C GLU A 133 18.58 -11.04 13.09
N VAL A 134 18.01 -10.25 12.18
CA VAL A 134 18.74 -9.45 11.19
C VAL A 134 18.65 -7.95 11.53
N ALA A 135 19.79 -7.29 11.68
CA ALA A 135 19.86 -5.87 12.07
C ALA A 135 19.10 -4.94 11.09
N TRP A 136 19.30 -5.11 9.79
CA TRP A 136 18.64 -4.24 8.82
C TRP A 136 17.12 -4.45 8.74
N GLN A 137 16.60 -5.61 9.14
CA GLN A 137 15.15 -5.79 9.28
C GLN A 137 14.60 -4.95 10.43
N ALA A 138 15.34 -4.83 11.53
CA ALA A 138 15.00 -3.91 12.62
C ALA A 138 15.05 -2.45 12.15
N HIS A 139 16.01 -2.09 11.32
CA HIS A 139 16.09 -0.77 10.68
C HIS A 139 14.87 -0.50 9.80
N PHE A 140 14.46 -1.46 8.99
CA PHE A 140 13.24 -1.37 8.17
C PHE A 140 12.01 -1.07 9.03
N ILE A 141 11.83 -1.79 10.14
CA ILE A 141 10.71 -1.56 11.06
C ILE A 141 10.78 -0.16 11.68
N LYS A 142 11.97 0.29 12.09
CA LYS A 142 12.15 1.63 12.63
C LYS A 142 11.79 2.73 11.64
N ASN A 143 12.06 2.52 10.34
CA ASN A 143 11.68 3.44 9.29
C ASN A 143 10.17 3.43 9.02
N MET A 144 9.54 2.24 9.03
CA MET A 144 8.19 2.06 8.49
C MET A 144 7.07 2.17 9.51
N PHE A 145 7.35 1.95 10.79
CA PHE A 145 6.35 2.00 11.85
C PHE A 145 6.56 3.23 12.74
N ILE A 146 5.55 3.57 13.52
CA ILE A 146 5.61 4.72 14.41
C ILE A 146 6.41 4.34 15.64
N VAL A 147 7.52 5.03 15.85
CA VAL A 147 8.42 4.80 16.98
C VAL A 147 7.78 5.37 18.24
N PRO A 148 7.58 4.55 19.29
CA PRO A 148 7.06 5.04 20.56
C PRO A 148 8.04 5.99 21.25
N SER A 149 7.52 6.90 22.07
CA SER A 149 8.35 7.68 22.97
C SER A 149 8.97 6.80 24.08
N GLU A 150 10.02 7.29 24.72
CA GLU A 150 10.61 6.58 25.87
C GLU A 150 9.60 6.30 26.98
N GLU A 151 8.67 7.21 27.21
CA GLU A 151 7.59 7.05 28.19
C GLU A 151 6.62 5.95 27.78
N GLU A 152 6.21 5.92 26.52
CA GLU A 152 5.32 4.88 25.98
C GLU A 152 5.97 3.48 26.01
N LEU A 153 7.30 3.40 25.89
CA LEU A 153 8.03 2.12 25.96
C LEU A 153 8.11 1.52 27.37
N LYS A 154 7.97 2.33 28.43
CA LYS A 154 8.04 1.83 29.82
C LYS A 154 6.94 0.82 30.13
N ASP A 155 5.74 1.06 29.64
CA ASP A 155 4.55 0.24 29.87
C ASP A 155 4.05 -0.43 28.59
N PHE A 156 4.92 -0.59 27.59
CA PHE A 156 4.53 -1.16 26.30
C PHE A 156 4.05 -2.59 26.43
N THR A 157 2.82 -2.83 26.04
CA THR A 157 2.23 -4.17 25.95
C THR A 157 1.79 -4.41 24.51
N PRO A 158 2.36 -5.40 23.82
CA PRO A 158 1.99 -5.63 22.43
C PRO A 158 0.57 -6.20 22.30
N ASP A 159 -0.18 -5.65 21.34
CA ASP A 159 -1.43 -6.22 20.86
C ASP A 159 -1.16 -7.36 19.88
N PHE A 160 -0.05 -7.28 19.15
CA PHE A 160 0.31 -8.20 18.08
C PHE A 160 1.81 -8.51 18.12
N VAL A 161 2.19 -9.75 17.81
CA VAL A 161 3.59 -10.20 17.82
C VAL A 161 3.96 -10.79 16.46
N VAL A 162 5.08 -10.33 15.91
CA VAL A 162 5.65 -10.81 14.65
C VAL A 162 6.94 -11.60 14.91
N TYR A 163 6.94 -12.86 14.50
CA TYR A 163 8.11 -13.74 14.55
C TYR A 163 8.72 -13.79 13.15
N ASN A 164 9.83 -13.10 12.93
CA ASN A 164 10.51 -13.09 11.65
C ASN A 164 11.69 -14.06 11.64
N ALA A 165 11.47 -15.26 11.11
CA ALA A 165 12.43 -16.33 10.99
C ALA A 165 12.92 -16.49 9.54
N SER A 166 13.48 -15.41 8.97
CA SER A 166 13.89 -15.34 7.55
C SER A 166 14.85 -16.44 7.12
N LYS A 167 15.68 -16.93 8.03
CA LYS A 167 16.72 -17.93 7.76
C LYS A 167 16.21 -19.37 7.82
N ALA A 168 15.02 -19.58 8.37
CA ALA A 168 14.40 -20.91 8.45
C ALA A 168 13.71 -21.29 7.15
N LYS A 169 13.38 -22.57 7.01
CA LYS A 169 12.60 -23.13 5.91
C LYS A 169 11.55 -24.10 6.43
N VAL A 170 10.45 -24.21 5.71
CA VAL A 170 9.45 -25.27 5.94
C VAL A 170 9.84 -26.47 5.06
N GLU A 171 10.73 -27.33 5.55
CA GLU A 171 11.27 -28.44 4.77
C GLU A 171 10.20 -29.47 4.37
N ASN A 172 9.24 -29.70 5.26
CA ASN A 172 8.14 -30.64 5.06
C ASN A 172 6.86 -29.97 4.48
N TYR A 173 7.00 -28.90 3.74
CA TYR A 173 5.85 -28.12 3.23
C TYR A 173 4.85 -28.96 2.42
N LYS A 174 5.33 -29.94 1.65
CA LYS A 174 4.47 -30.82 0.85
C LYS A 174 3.56 -31.67 1.72
N GLU A 175 4.09 -32.19 2.83
CA GLU A 175 3.33 -33.00 3.80
C GLU A 175 2.26 -32.15 4.51
N LEU A 176 2.55 -30.86 4.71
CA LEU A 176 1.63 -29.90 5.29
C LEU A 176 0.61 -29.34 4.27
N GLY A 177 0.74 -29.68 2.99
CA GLY A 177 -0.13 -29.14 1.95
C GLY A 177 0.12 -27.67 1.62
N LEU A 178 1.33 -27.14 1.91
CA LEU A 178 1.71 -25.77 1.64
C LEU A 178 2.31 -25.61 0.24
N ASN A 179 2.33 -24.37 -0.24
CA ASN A 179 2.79 -24.04 -1.59
C ASN A 179 4.30 -24.21 -1.78
N SER A 180 5.10 -23.83 -0.78
CA SER A 180 6.57 -23.86 -0.86
C SER A 180 7.22 -23.95 0.52
N GLU A 181 8.56 -23.93 0.55
CA GLU A 181 9.36 -23.83 1.79
C GLU A 181 9.17 -22.49 2.54
N THR A 182 8.50 -21.53 1.92
CA THR A 182 8.23 -20.20 2.46
C THR A 182 6.83 -20.13 3.04
N ALA A 183 6.67 -19.46 4.15
CA ALA A 183 5.35 -19.20 4.73
C ALA A 183 5.29 -17.81 5.37
N VAL A 184 4.22 -17.11 5.07
CA VAL A 184 3.83 -15.85 5.73
C VAL A 184 2.44 -16.09 6.31
N ALA A 185 2.39 -16.47 7.57
CA ALA A 185 1.18 -16.98 8.22
C ALA A 185 0.69 -16.05 9.33
N PHE A 186 -0.62 -15.91 9.41
CA PHE A 186 -1.29 -15.07 10.40
C PHE A 186 -2.25 -15.90 11.25
N ASN A 187 -2.23 -15.67 12.55
CA ASN A 187 -3.27 -16.12 13.47
C ASN A 187 -3.99 -14.88 14.01
N ILE A 188 -5.18 -14.62 13.49
CA ILE A 188 -5.96 -13.43 13.85
C ILE A 188 -6.44 -13.51 15.30
N THR A 189 -6.78 -14.70 15.77
CA THR A 189 -7.28 -14.93 17.13
C THR A 189 -6.21 -14.75 18.19
N SER A 190 -5.02 -15.33 18.00
CA SER A 190 -3.89 -15.17 18.91
C SER A 190 -3.07 -13.88 18.66
N ARG A 191 -3.37 -13.16 17.56
CA ARG A 191 -2.71 -11.91 17.18
C ARG A 191 -1.21 -12.07 16.96
N GLU A 192 -0.88 -12.98 16.06
CA GLU A 192 0.49 -13.34 15.74
C GLU A 192 0.71 -13.49 14.24
N GLN A 193 1.91 -13.14 13.78
CA GLN A 193 2.41 -13.43 12.43
C GLN A 193 3.71 -14.21 12.53
N VAL A 194 3.85 -15.21 11.66
CA VAL A 194 5.09 -15.97 11.48
C VAL A 194 5.57 -15.80 10.05
N ILE A 195 6.84 -15.42 9.87
CA ILE A 195 7.49 -15.28 8.57
C ILE A 195 8.65 -16.26 8.51
N ILE A 196 8.66 -17.11 7.47
CA ILE A 196 9.69 -18.13 7.25
C ILE A 196 10.22 -18.04 5.83
N ASN A 197 11.55 -18.09 5.67
CA ASN A 197 12.27 -18.20 4.39
C ASN A 197 12.09 -17.00 3.43
N THR A 198 11.73 -15.86 3.90
CA THR A 198 11.79 -14.62 3.14
C THR A 198 12.43 -13.51 3.97
N TRP A 199 13.36 -12.78 3.35
CA TRP A 199 14.06 -11.67 3.99
C TRP A 199 13.40 -10.33 3.67
N TYR A 200 12.46 -10.31 2.74
CA TYR A 200 11.80 -9.10 2.27
C TYR A 200 11.01 -8.41 3.40
N GLY A 201 11.46 -7.21 3.77
CA GLY A 201 10.85 -6.44 4.87
C GLY A 201 9.39 -6.08 4.65
N GLY A 202 8.97 -5.97 3.39
CA GLY A 202 7.60 -5.68 3.00
C GLY A 202 6.56 -6.70 3.49
N GLU A 203 6.97 -7.94 3.85
CA GLU A 203 6.06 -8.92 4.46
C GLU A 203 5.61 -8.49 5.87
N MET A 204 6.51 -7.87 6.66
CA MET A 204 6.13 -7.30 7.96
C MET A 204 5.24 -6.07 7.78
N LYS A 205 5.62 -5.17 6.87
CA LYS A 205 4.87 -3.94 6.60
C LYS A 205 3.44 -4.25 6.14
N LYS A 206 3.31 -5.01 5.07
CA LYS A 206 2.00 -5.36 4.49
C LYS A 206 1.23 -6.36 5.34
N GLY A 207 1.92 -7.17 6.13
CA GLY A 207 1.29 -8.04 7.11
C GLY A 207 0.49 -7.25 8.13
N MET A 208 1.08 -6.21 8.69
CA MET A 208 0.37 -5.35 9.66
C MET A 208 -0.72 -4.51 9.00
N PHE A 209 -0.52 -4.07 7.76
CA PHE A 209 -1.57 -3.44 6.98
C PHE A 209 -2.78 -4.38 6.78
N SER A 210 -2.53 -5.63 6.42
CA SER A 210 -3.59 -6.65 6.30
C SER A 210 -4.33 -6.86 7.64
N MET A 211 -3.61 -6.83 8.76
CA MET A 211 -4.24 -6.96 10.08
C MET A 211 -5.07 -5.73 10.44
N MET A 212 -4.61 -4.53 10.13
CA MET A 212 -5.42 -3.30 10.28
C MET A 212 -6.68 -3.38 9.40
N ASN A 213 -6.57 -3.91 8.18
CA ASN A 213 -7.69 -4.15 7.27
C ASN A 213 -8.68 -5.21 7.78
N TYR A 214 -8.27 -6.05 8.71
CA TYR A 214 -9.18 -6.97 9.39
C TYR A 214 -9.86 -6.32 10.60
N TYR A 215 -9.07 -5.78 11.53
CA TYR A 215 -9.59 -5.33 12.82
C TYR A 215 -10.37 -4.01 12.74
N LEU A 216 -9.93 -3.05 11.94
CA LEU A 216 -10.53 -1.70 11.92
C LEU A 216 -11.93 -1.67 11.29
N PRO A 217 -12.18 -2.27 10.10
CA PRO A 217 -13.53 -2.23 9.53
C PRO A 217 -14.58 -2.92 10.42
N LEU A 218 -14.18 -3.94 11.18
CA LEU A 218 -15.08 -4.58 12.16
C LEU A 218 -15.46 -3.66 13.31
N LYS A 219 -14.70 -2.59 13.53
CA LYS A 219 -14.99 -1.52 14.51
C LYS A 219 -15.65 -0.29 13.88
N GLY A 220 -16.03 -0.36 12.61
CA GLY A 220 -16.61 0.77 11.88
C GLY A 220 -15.62 1.85 11.49
N ILE A 221 -14.34 1.52 11.33
CA ILE A 221 -13.26 2.42 10.91
C ILE A 221 -12.84 2.03 9.50
N ALA A 222 -12.78 3.00 8.58
CA ALA A 222 -12.29 2.73 7.24
C ALA A 222 -10.78 2.49 7.26
N ALA A 223 -10.33 1.43 6.60
CA ALA A 223 -8.93 1.12 6.36
C ALA A 223 -8.68 1.16 4.84
N MET A 224 -7.63 1.86 4.41
CA MET A 224 -7.50 2.29 3.02
C MET A 224 -6.06 2.18 2.52
N HIS A 225 -5.91 1.59 1.34
CA HIS A 225 -4.67 1.62 0.58
C HIS A 225 -4.66 2.87 -0.29
N CYS A 226 -4.21 3.97 0.29
CA CYS A 226 -4.22 5.29 -0.34
C CYS A 226 -3.09 6.16 0.19
N SER A 227 -2.73 7.19 -0.56
CA SER A 227 -1.97 8.33 -0.03
C SER A 227 -2.92 9.42 0.45
N ALA A 228 -2.42 10.31 1.30
CA ALA A 228 -3.22 11.40 1.86
C ALA A 228 -2.38 12.66 2.09
N ASN A 229 -2.97 13.81 1.87
CA ASN A 229 -2.35 15.10 2.15
C ASN A 229 -3.39 16.12 2.64
N THR A 230 -2.88 17.25 3.14
CA THR A 230 -3.67 18.42 3.53
C THR A 230 -3.18 19.67 2.81
N ASP A 231 -3.90 20.79 2.96
CA ASP A 231 -3.36 22.10 2.63
C ASP A 231 -2.22 22.50 3.60
N MET A 232 -1.64 23.67 3.38
CA MET A 232 -0.50 24.15 4.17
C MET A 232 -0.87 24.51 5.62
N ASN A 233 -2.16 24.54 5.96
CA ASN A 233 -2.67 24.76 7.32
C ASN A 233 -3.04 23.45 8.04
N GLY A 234 -2.85 22.30 7.39
CA GLY A 234 -3.25 21.00 7.93
C GLY A 234 -4.75 20.71 7.84
N GLU A 235 -5.45 21.42 6.96
CA GLU A 235 -6.88 21.29 6.69
C GLU A 235 -7.13 20.77 5.26
N ASN A 236 -8.38 20.65 4.83
CA ASN A 236 -8.76 20.24 3.47
C ASN A 236 -8.06 18.94 3.03
N THR A 237 -8.28 17.90 3.79
CA THR A 237 -7.68 16.58 3.53
C THR A 237 -8.20 15.99 2.22
N ALA A 238 -7.28 15.47 1.41
CA ALA A 238 -7.54 14.70 0.21
C ALA A 238 -6.90 13.31 0.32
N ILE A 239 -7.58 12.29 -0.18
CA ILE A 239 -7.07 10.92 -0.25
C ILE A 239 -7.04 10.44 -1.69
N PHE A 240 -5.97 9.72 -2.05
CA PHE A 240 -5.68 9.27 -3.41
C PHE A 240 -5.51 7.77 -3.42
N PHE A 241 -6.42 7.08 -4.11
CA PHE A 241 -6.30 5.66 -4.40
C PHE A 241 -5.72 5.47 -5.80
N GLY A 242 -4.96 4.43 -6.01
CA GLY A 242 -4.43 4.11 -7.33
C GLY A 242 -3.44 2.95 -7.26
N LEU A 243 -3.38 2.19 -8.34
CA LEU A 243 -2.41 1.12 -8.52
C LEU A 243 -1.06 1.68 -8.99
N SER A 244 -0.04 0.82 -9.05
CA SER A 244 1.28 1.21 -9.55
C SER A 244 1.18 1.83 -10.96
N GLY A 245 1.90 2.93 -11.17
CA GLY A 245 1.95 3.61 -12.47
C GLY A 245 0.82 4.60 -12.75
N THR A 246 -0.13 4.78 -11.81
CA THR A 246 -1.24 5.74 -11.97
C THR A 246 -0.89 7.16 -11.55
N GLY A 247 0.27 7.37 -10.93
CA GLY A 247 0.71 8.69 -10.45
C GLY A 247 0.37 8.97 -9.00
N LYS A 248 -0.04 7.98 -8.21
CA LYS A 248 -0.43 8.15 -6.80
C LYS A 248 0.60 8.93 -5.99
N THR A 249 1.85 8.51 -5.99
CA THR A 249 2.94 9.18 -5.27
C THR A 249 3.20 10.59 -5.80
N THR A 250 3.31 10.73 -7.11
CA THR A 250 3.61 12.02 -7.76
C THR A 250 2.53 13.05 -7.52
N LEU A 251 1.25 12.65 -7.59
CA LEU A 251 0.12 13.57 -7.47
C LEU A 251 -0.24 13.91 -6.03
N SER A 252 0.03 13.01 -5.08
CA SER A 252 -0.16 13.28 -3.65
C SER A 252 0.97 14.12 -3.06
N THR A 253 2.15 14.13 -3.69
CA THR A 253 3.31 14.94 -3.33
C THR A 253 3.28 16.24 -4.13
N ASP A 254 2.56 17.23 -3.64
CA ASP A 254 2.40 18.55 -4.27
C ASP A 254 3.15 19.58 -3.41
N PRO A 255 3.96 20.49 -4.00
CA PRO A 255 4.64 21.55 -3.24
C PRO A 255 3.68 22.49 -2.49
N LYS A 256 2.40 22.51 -2.84
CA LYS A 256 1.33 23.28 -2.18
C LYS A 256 0.60 22.52 -1.07
N ARG A 257 0.98 21.27 -0.79
CA ARG A 257 0.30 20.38 0.14
C ARG A 257 1.27 19.81 1.16
N LEU A 258 0.74 19.39 2.32
CA LEU A 258 1.49 18.68 3.36
C LEU A 258 1.10 17.20 3.36
N LEU A 259 2.10 16.33 3.27
CA LEU A 259 1.89 14.89 3.24
C LEU A 259 1.45 14.36 4.61
N ILE A 260 0.37 13.59 4.66
CA ILE A 260 0.01 12.75 5.81
C ILE A 260 0.76 11.42 5.70
N GLY A 261 0.67 10.76 4.55
CA GLY A 261 1.37 9.53 4.25
C GLY A 261 1.20 9.13 2.79
N ASP A 262 2.01 8.18 2.33
CA ASP A 262 2.08 7.83 0.92
C ASP A 262 1.31 6.55 0.53
N ASP A 263 0.87 5.72 1.50
CA ASP A 263 0.40 4.37 1.16
C ASP A 263 -0.76 3.80 1.98
N GLU A 264 -0.77 3.94 3.31
CA GLU A 264 -1.69 3.24 4.20
C GLU A 264 -2.33 4.17 5.23
N HIS A 265 -3.66 4.25 5.24
CA HIS A 265 -4.40 5.17 6.10
C HIS A 265 -5.66 4.54 6.69
N GLY A 266 -6.06 5.05 7.84
CA GLY A 266 -7.39 4.86 8.42
C GLY A 266 -8.20 6.14 8.40
N TRP A 267 -9.51 6.00 8.53
CA TRP A 267 -10.43 7.12 8.65
C TRP A 267 -11.47 6.79 9.72
N ASP A 268 -11.34 7.46 10.85
CA ASP A 268 -12.23 7.34 12.00
C ASP A 268 -12.99 8.66 12.27
N ASP A 269 -13.62 8.76 13.43
CA ASP A 269 -14.38 9.97 13.80
C ASP A 269 -13.49 11.21 13.98
N ASN A 270 -12.19 11.04 14.19
CA ASN A 270 -11.22 12.13 14.33
C ASN A 270 -10.61 12.58 12.99
N GLY A 271 -10.86 11.85 11.92
CA GLY A 271 -10.35 12.15 10.59
C GLY A 271 -9.46 11.06 9.99
N VAL A 272 -8.63 11.45 9.03
CA VAL A 272 -7.71 10.55 8.31
C VAL A 272 -6.37 10.50 9.03
N PHE A 273 -5.85 9.30 9.24
CA PHE A 273 -4.57 9.10 9.93
C PHE A 273 -3.71 8.04 9.23
N ASN A 274 -2.40 8.26 9.27
CA ASN A 274 -1.42 7.36 8.71
C ASN A 274 -1.27 6.11 9.59
N PHE A 275 -1.11 4.93 8.99
CA PHE A 275 -0.73 3.73 9.75
C PHE A 275 0.77 3.67 10.00
N GLU A 276 1.56 4.36 9.18
CA GLU A 276 3.00 4.22 9.11
C GLU A 276 3.74 5.42 9.71
N GLY A 277 5.03 5.18 10.03
CA GLY A 277 5.96 6.22 10.47
C GLY A 277 6.91 6.71 9.37
N GLY A 278 6.87 6.11 8.20
CA GLY A 278 7.75 6.41 7.09
C GLY A 278 7.16 6.07 5.73
N CYS A 279 8.01 6.11 4.72
CA CYS A 279 7.67 5.86 3.33
C CYS A 279 8.51 4.71 2.75
N TYR A 280 7.92 3.98 1.81
CA TYR A 280 8.55 2.85 1.14
C TYR A 280 8.37 2.98 -0.37
N ALA A 281 9.35 3.60 -1.02
CA ALA A 281 9.27 3.99 -2.41
C ALA A 281 10.04 3.06 -3.34
N LYS A 282 9.55 2.88 -4.56
CA LYS A 282 10.32 2.29 -5.66
C LYS A 282 11.39 3.27 -6.11
N VAL A 283 12.58 2.76 -6.40
CA VAL A 283 13.71 3.58 -6.87
C VAL A 283 14.25 3.14 -8.23
N ILE A 284 13.62 2.15 -8.88
CA ILE A 284 14.00 1.80 -10.25
C ILE A 284 13.82 3.00 -11.18
N ASN A 285 14.84 3.32 -11.96
CA ASN A 285 14.88 4.49 -12.83
C ASN A 285 14.59 5.81 -12.11
N LEU A 286 14.89 5.91 -10.82
CA LEU A 286 14.69 7.14 -10.06
C LEU A 286 15.45 8.30 -10.68
N ASP A 287 14.74 9.39 -10.94
CA ASP A 287 15.27 10.61 -11.51
C ASP A 287 15.14 11.76 -10.50
N LYS A 288 16.26 12.43 -10.25
CA LYS A 288 16.34 13.51 -9.25
C LYS A 288 15.42 14.69 -9.56
N ASP A 289 15.24 15.00 -10.83
CA ASP A 289 14.48 16.17 -11.25
C ASP A 289 12.97 15.87 -11.29
N SER A 290 12.60 14.62 -11.62
CA SER A 290 11.20 14.17 -11.68
C SER A 290 10.63 13.84 -10.31
N GLU A 291 11.44 13.26 -9.41
CA GLU A 291 11.03 12.80 -8.07
C GLU A 291 12.01 13.28 -6.99
N PRO A 292 12.15 14.61 -6.82
CA PRO A 292 13.13 15.20 -5.92
C PRO A 292 12.94 14.81 -4.46
N ASP A 293 11.71 14.64 -4.00
CA ASP A 293 11.41 14.28 -2.61
C ASP A 293 11.94 12.89 -2.25
N ILE A 294 11.73 11.89 -3.12
CA ILE A 294 12.26 10.54 -2.92
C ILE A 294 13.79 10.56 -3.00
N TYR A 295 14.35 11.21 -4.03
CA TYR A 295 15.80 11.26 -4.19
C TYR A 295 16.49 11.91 -2.97
N ASN A 296 15.98 13.03 -2.50
CA ASN A 296 16.55 13.76 -1.36
C ASN A 296 16.32 13.03 -0.01
N ALA A 297 15.37 12.10 0.04
CA ALA A 297 15.15 11.26 1.21
C ALA A 297 16.16 10.11 1.32
N ILE A 298 16.89 9.80 0.24
CA ILE A 298 17.96 8.80 0.23
C ILE A 298 19.22 9.42 0.84
N LYS A 299 19.35 9.29 2.13
CA LYS A 299 20.45 9.83 2.95
C LYS A 299 20.67 8.93 4.16
N LYS A 300 21.57 9.31 5.07
CA LYS A 300 21.78 8.57 6.33
C LYS A 300 20.42 8.26 6.99
N ASN A 301 20.26 7.06 7.50
CA ASN A 301 19.06 6.47 8.12
C ASN A 301 18.01 5.94 7.12
N ALA A 302 18.09 6.28 5.84
CA ALA A 302 17.33 5.56 4.82
C ALA A 302 17.95 4.16 4.60
N LEU A 303 17.12 3.21 4.18
CA LEU A 303 17.52 1.84 3.86
C LEU A 303 17.12 1.51 2.43
N LEU A 304 18.13 1.29 1.57
CA LEU A 304 17.95 0.83 0.20
C LEU A 304 17.87 -0.70 0.17
N GLU A 305 17.07 -1.23 -0.73
CA GLU A 305 16.93 -2.67 -0.96
C GLU A 305 17.17 -3.02 -2.43
N ASN A 306 18.10 -3.96 -2.64
CA ASN A 306 18.37 -4.60 -3.93
C ASN A 306 18.86 -3.67 -5.05
N VAL A 307 19.34 -2.48 -4.72
CA VAL A 307 20.06 -1.64 -5.70
C VAL A 307 21.48 -2.17 -5.89
N THR A 308 22.10 -1.86 -7.01
CA THR A 308 23.51 -2.16 -7.24
C THR A 308 24.36 -0.94 -7.01
N LEU A 309 25.49 -1.15 -6.34
CA LEU A 309 26.49 -0.13 -6.04
C LEU A 309 27.80 -0.49 -6.71
N ASP A 310 28.53 0.51 -7.23
CA ASP A 310 29.89 0.31 -7.67
C ASP A 310 30.87 0.29 -6.47
N GLU A 311 32.17 0.17 -6.76
CA GLU A 311 33.23 0.13 -5.73
C GLU A 311 33.33 1.41 -4.88
N ASN A 312 32.77 2.54 -5.37
CA ASN A 312 32.73 3.82 -4.69
C ASN A 312 31.38 4.07 -3.98
N GLY A 313 30.48 3.10 -4.00
CA GLY A 313 29.15 3.21 -3.42
C GLY A 313 28.15 3.99 -4.28
N LYS A 314 28.48 4.26 -5.55
CA LYS A 314 27.57 4.94 -6.47
C LYS A 314 26.41 4.02 -6.85
N ILE A 315 25.19 4.54 -6.77
CA ILE A 315 23.96 3.80 -7.05
C ILE A 315 23.66 3.83 -8.55
N ASP A 316 23.40 2.67 -9.13
CA ASP A 316 22.80 2.53 -10.46
C ASP A 316 21.30 2.26 -10.34
N PHE A 317 20.48 3.32 -10.39
CA PHE A 317 19.02 3.20 -10.31
C PHE A 317 18.38 2.52 -11.53
N ALA A 318 19.09 2.43 -12.65
CA ALA A 318 18.57 1.79 -13.87
C ALA A 318 18.84 0.29 -13.91
N ASP A 319 19.70 -0.24 -13.04
CA ASP A 319 20.06 -1.64 -13.04
C ASP A 319 18.92 -2.52 -12.53
N LYS A 320 18.50 -3.46 -13.40
CA LYS A 320 17.43 -4.43 -13.16
C LYS A 320 17.96 -5.85 -12.94
N SER A 321 19.28 -6.02 -12.84
CA SER A 321 19.90 -7.34 -12.78
C SER A 321 19.48 -8.15 -11.56
N VAL A 322 19.20 -7.49 -10.43
CA VAL A 322 18.67 -8.13 -9.22
C VAL A 322 17.15 -8.21 -9.29
N THR A 323 16.50 -7.05 -9.50
CA THR A 323 15.05 -6.94 -9.56
C THR A 323 14.63 -5.60 -10.16
N GLU A 324 13.44 -5.54 -10.73
CA GLU A 324 12.78 -4.27 -11.05
C GLU A 324 12.13 -3.61 -9.82
N ASN A 325 12.01 -4.34 -8.70
CA ASN A 325 11.40 -3.87 -7.46
C ASN A 325 12.43 -3.35 -6.45
N THR A 326 13.37 -2.56 -6.91
CA THR A 326 14.31 -1.87 -6.02
C THR A 326 13.56 -0.84 -5.17
N ARG A 327 13.92 -0.74 -3.88
CA ARG A 327 13.19 0.05 -2.90
C ARG A 327 14.10 0.91 -2.03
N VAL A 328 13.50 1.92 -1.42
CA VAL A 328 14.04 2.63 -0.28
C VAL A 328 12.97 2.82 0.79
N SER A 329 13.32 2.57 2.04
CA SER A 329 12.52 2.98 3.20
C SER A 329 13.22 4.13 3.93
N TYR A 330 12.43 5.07 4.42
CA TYR A 330 12.94 6.20 5.20
C TYR A 330 11.86 6.72 6.16
N PRO A 331 12.24 7.30 7.31
CA PRO A 331 11.27 7.93 8.18
C PRO A 331 10.63 9.14 7.47
N ILE A 332 9.36 9.40 7.75
CA ILE A 332 8.62 10.47 7.06
C ILE A 332 9.26 11.84 7.22
N THR A 333 10.04 12.02 8.29
CA THR A 333 10.80 13.26 8.55
C THR A 333 11.89 13.56 7.53
N HIS A 334 12.25 12.60 6.66
CA HIS A 334 13.11 12.87 5.52
C HIS A 334 12.41 13.68 4.41
N ILE A 335 11.09 13.77 4.45
CA ILE A 335 10.29 14.63 3.57
C ILE A 335 10.13 15.99 4.23
N GLU A 336 10.33 17.06 3.44
CA GLU A 336 10.27 18.43 3.96
C GLU A 336 8.83 18.87 4.28
N LYS A 337 7.90 18.57 3.37
CA LYS A 337 6.50 19.03 3.48
C LYS A 337 5.58 17.96 4.05
N ILE A 338 5.61 17.80 5.36
CA ILE A 338 4.80 16.85 6.11
C ILE A 338 3.83 17.58 7.04
N VAL A 339 2.70 16.93 7.31
CA VAL A 339 1.62 17.51 8.11
C VAL A 339 2.02 17.75 9.58
N GLN A 340 3.01 17.02 10.09
CA GLN A 340 3.53 17.21 11.45
C GLN A 340 4.17 18.58 11.70
N LYS A 341 4.42 19.38 10.66
CA LYS A 341 4.84 20.78 10.82
C LYS A 341 3.74 21.66 11.43
N VAL A 342 2.48 21.29 11.27
CA VAL A 342 1.31 22.07 11.74
C VAL A 342 0.36 21.23 12.61
N ARG A 343 0.54 19.93 12.70
CA ARG A 343 -0.26 19.00 13.50
C ARG A 343 0.63 18.11 14.36
N PRO A 344 0.15 17.61 15.50
CA PRO A 344 0.98 16.82 16.41
C PRO A 344 1.30 15.41 15.89
N THR A 345 0.46 14.88 14.98
CA THR A 345 0.61 13.52 14.44
C THR A 345 0.43 13.50 12.92
N SER A 346 0.79 12.38 12.30
CA SER A 346 0.58 12.12 10.86
C SER A 346 -0.90 11.91 10.57
N SER A 347 -1.70 12.95 10.70
CA SER A 347 -3.17 12.92 10.56
C SER A 347 -3.71 14.24 10.05
N GLY A 348 -4.94 14.22 9.55
CA GLY A 348 -5.70 15.38 9.12
C GLY A 348 -7.17 15.24 9.50
N PRO A 349 -7.97 16.30 9.33
CA PRO A 349 -9.41 16.19 9.51
C PRO A 349 -10.04 15.21 8.51
N ALA A 350 -11.33 14.95 8.64
CA ALA A 350 -12.09 14.13 7.71
C ALA A 350 -11.85 14.57 6.26
N ALA A 351 -11.67 13.63 5.34
CA ALA A 351 -11.41 13.94 3.94
C ALA A 351 -12.56 14.74 3.33
N LYS A 352 -12.20 15.71 2.51
CA LYS A 352 -13.12 16.50 1.68
C LYS A 352 -13.22 15.97 0.27
N ASN A 353 -12.13 15.40 -0.23
CA ASN A 353 -12.03 14.89 -1.59
C ASN A 353 -11.42 13.50 -1.59
N VAL A 354 -12.05 12.59 -2.34
CA VAL A 354 -11.62 11.22 -2.58
C VAL A 354 -11.31 11.09 -4.06
N ILE A 355 -10.08 10.75 -4.39
CA ILE A 355 -9.61 10.71 -5.78
C ILE A 355 -9.17 9.28 -6.11
N PHE A 356 -9.82 8.69 -7.10
CA PHE A 356 -9.42 7.41 -7.69
C PHE A 356 -8.58 7.68 -8.93
N LEU A 357 -7.31 7.27 -8.90
CA LEU A 357 -6.40 7.39 -10.03
C LEU A 357 -6.43 6.11 -10.87
N SER A 358 -6.57 6.27 -12.17
CA SER A 358 -6.53 5.19 -13.14
C SER A 358 -5.65 5.62 -14.30
N ALA A 359 -4.84 4.72 -14.84
CA ALA A 359 -4.12 4.94 -16.09
C ALA A 359 -4.77 4.07 -17.16
N ASP A 360 -5.73 4.63 -17.89
CA ASP A 360 -6.47 3.90 -18.92
C ASP A 360 -5.66 3.84 -20.23
N ALA A 361 -5.28 2.63 -20.63
CA ALA A 361 -4.58 2.37 -21.90
C ALA A 361 -5.54 2.14 -23.08
N PHE A 362 -6.85 2.06 -22.84
CA PHE A 362 -7.87 1.88 -23.88
C PHE A 362 -8.26 3.21 -24.57
N GLY A 363 -7.94 4.34 -23.94
CA GLY A 363 -8.27 5.66 -24.47
C GLY A 363 -9.74 6.04 -24.32
N VAL A 364 -10.43 5.52 -23.31
CA VAL A 364 -11.88 5.62 -23.13
C VAL A 364 -12.27 6.55 -22.00
N LEU A 365 -11.60 6.43 -20.84
CA LEU A 365 -12.03 7.15 -19.65
C LEU A 365 -11.74 8.65 -19.75
N PRO A 366 -12.68 9.50 -19.31
CA PRO A 366 -12.44 10.94 -19.21
C PRO A 366 -11.26 11.26 -18.29
N PRO A 367 -10.54 12.38 -18.50
CA PRO A 367 -9.49 12.79 -17.61
C PRO A 367 -10.00 13.08 -16.20
N VAL A 368 -11.27 13.44 -16.04
CA VAL A 368 -11.94 13.53 -14.74
C VAL A 368 -13.43 13.21 -14.87
N SER A 369 -13.94 12.45 -13.91
CA SER A 369 -15.37 12.13 -13.77
C SER A 369 -15.80 12.39 -12.34
N ILE A 370 -16.97 13.00 -12.15
CA ILE A 370 -17.59 13.24 -10.86
C ILE A 370 -18.48 12.03 -10.55
N LEU A 371 -18.25 11.36 -9.43
CA LEU A 371 -18.93 10.11 -9.10
C LEU A 371 -20.10 10.32 -8.14
N THR A 372 -21.21 9.63 -8.38
CA THR A 372 -22.27 9.46 -7.38
C THR A 372 -21.79 8.55 -6.24
N PRO A 373 -22.47 8.50 -5.07
CA PRO A 373 -22.12 7.55 -4.02
C PRO A 373 -22.11 6.09 -4.49
N GLU A 374 -23.05 5.68 -5.31
CA GLU A 374 -23.14 4.32 -5.86
C GLU A 374 -22.03 4.06 -6.87
N GLN A 375 -21.73 5.01 -7.76
CA GLN A 375 -20.59 4.93 -8.67
C GLN A 375 -19.27 4.87 -7.89
N THR A 376 -19.14 5.63 -6.81
CA THR A 376 -17.96 5.58 -5.93
C THR A 376 -17.72 4.15 -5.45
N GLN A 377 -18.73 3.46 -4.94
CA GLN A 377 -18.59 2.07 -4.51
C GLN A 377 -18.26 1.13 -5.68
N TYR A 378 -18.95 1.26 -6.81
CA TYR A 378 -18.74 0.41 -7.98
C TYR A 378 -17.30 0.49 -8.49
N TYR A 379 -16.78 1.71 -8.69
CA TYR A 379 -15.43 1.92 -9.23
C TYR A 379 -14.33 1.70 -8.19
N PHE A 380 -14.63 1.87 -6.91
CA PHE A 380 -13.74 1.45 -5.83
C PHE A 380 -13.58 -0.08 -5.80
N LEU A 381 -14.67 -0.82 -5.87
CA LEU A 381 -14.64 -2.28 -5.97
C LEU A 381 -13.93 -2.78 -7.23
N SER A 382 -14.04 -2.06 -8.33
CA SER A 382 -13.35 -2.40 -9.58
C SER A 382 -11.84 -2.20 -9.46
N GLY A 383 -11.38 -1.06 -8.92
CA GLY A 383 -9.96 -0.76 -8.74
C GLY A 383 -9.18 -0.86 -10.04
N PHE A 384 -9.65 -0.17 -11.09
CA PHE A 384 -9.18 -0.34 -12.45
C PHE A 384 -7.93 0.48 -12.77
N THR A 385 -7.01 -0.14 -13.49
CA THR A 385 -5.99 0.48 -14.34
C THR A 385 -5.72 -0.41 -15.55
N ALA A 386 -5.00 0.09 -16.54
CA ALA A 386 -4.61 -0.71 -17.69
C ALA A 386 -3.15 -0.42 -18.08
N LYS A 387 -2.50 -1.44 -18.65
CA LYS A 387 -1.15 -1.36 -19.18
C LYS A 387 -1.21 -1.18 -20.70
N LEU A 388 -0.38 -0.28 -21.23
CA LEU A 388 -0.23 -0.10 -22.66
C LEU A 388 0.55 -1.26 -23.27
N ALA A 389 0.21 -1.65 -24.49
CA ALA A 389 0.97 -2.63 -25.28
C ALA A 389 2.45 -2.24 -25.39
N GLY A 390 3.34 -3.20 -25.17
CA GLY A 390 4.80 -3.02 -25.26
C GLY A 390 5.46 -2.37 -24.05
N THR A 391 4.72 -2.04 -22.98
CA THR A 391 5.30 -1.46 -21.75
C THR A 391 5.93 -2.49 -20.82
N GLU A 392 5.52 -3.75 -20.94
CA GLU A 392 6.09 -4.89 -20.22
C GLU A 392 6.23 -6.09 -21.15
N ARG A 393 7.15 -6.99 -20.82
CA ARG A 393 7.35 -8.23 -21.59
C ARG A 393 6.06 -9.06 -21.59
N GLY A 394 5.59 -9.40 -22.80
CA GLY A 394 4.37 -10.19 -23.00
C GLY A 394 3.07 -9.39 -23.11
N ILE A 395 3.11 -8.06 -22.93
CA ILE A 395 1.96 -7.18 -23.12
C ILE A 395 1.91 -6.75 -24.60
N THR A 396 1.04 -7.36 -25.39
CA THR A 396 0.90 -7.12 -26.84
C THR A 396 -0.31 -6.25 -27.20
N GLU A 397 -1.23 -6.08 -26.26
CA GLU A 397 -2.43 -5.25 -26.38
C GLU A 397 -2.73 -4.57 -25.03
N PRO A 398 -3.59 -3.53 -25.00
CA PRO A 398 -4.02 -2.93 -23.74
C PRO A 398 -4.60 -4.00 -22.79
N THR A 399 -4.03 -4.13 -21.60
CA THR A 399 -4.40 -5.17 -20.64
C THR A 399 -4.94 -4.54 -19.37
N PRO A 400 -6.22 -4.80 -19.01
CA PRO A 400 -6.80 -4.27 -17.78
C PRO A 400 -6.28 -5.00 -16.55
N THR A 401 -6.17 -4.26 -15.45
CA THR A 401 -5.96 -4.78 -14.12
C THR A 401 -7.10 -4.30 -13.24
N PHE A 402 -7.77 -5.24 -12.58
CA PHE A 402 -8.81 -4.96 -11.60
C PHE A 402 -8.34 -5.46 -10.23
N SER A 403 -8.21 -4.55 -9.29
CA SER A 403 -7.80 -4.86 -7.91
C SER A 403 -8.78 -4.22 -6.94
N ALA A 404 -9.61 -5.04 -6.30
CA ALA A 404 -10.65 -4.57 -5.41
C ALA A 404 -10.12 -3.54 -4.41
N CYS A 405 -10.79 -2.41 -4.29
CA CYS A 405 -10.44 -1.31 -3.38
C CYS A 405 -9.00 -0.78 -3.58
N PHE A 406 -8.44 -0.95 -4.78
CA PHE A 406 -7.04 -0.62 -5.11
C PHE A 406 -5.99 -1.35 -4.26
N GLY A 407 -6.36 -2.47 -3.63
CA GLY A 407 -5.48 -3.19 -2.71
C GLY A 407 -5.96 -4.60 -2.39
N GLN A 408 -6.47 -5.34 -3.39
CA GLN A 408 -7.08 -6.67 -3.18
C GLN A 408 -6.18 -7.63 -2.40
N ALA A 409 -4.87 -7.59 -2.61
CA ALA A 409 -3.91 -8.48 -1.93
C ALA A 409 -3.88 -8.32 -0.40
N PHE A 410 -4.43 -7.21 0.12
CA PHE A 410 -4.40 -6.86 1.55
C PHE A 410 -5.76 -6.90 2.21
N LEU A 411 -6.81 -7.27 1.47
CA LEU A 411 -8.18 -7.33 2.00
C LEU A 411 -8.43 -8.66 2.69
N GLU A 412 -8.69 -8.60 3.98
CA GLU A 412 -8.98 -9.78 4.80
C GLU A 412 -10.50 -10.04 4.92
N LEU A 413 -11.31 -9.01 4.73
CA LEU A 413 -12.77 -9.05 4.74
C LEU A 413 -13.32 -8.96 3.31
N PRO A 414 -14.60 -9.31 3.08
CA PRO A 414 -15.21 -9.09 1.76
C PRO A 414 -15.06 -7.66 1.28
N PRO A 415 -14.70 -7.42 0.01
CA PRO A 415 -14.41 -6.09 -0.53
C PRO A 415 -15.52 -5.06 -0.34
N THR A 416 -16.78 -5.48 -0.38
CA THR A 416 -17.94 -4.61 -0.16
C THR A 416 -17.93 -3.96 1.24
N LYS A 417 -17.33 -4.61 2.22
CA LYS A 417 -17.19 -4.03 3.57
C LYS A 417 -16.34 -2.75 3.56
N TYR A 418 -15.25 -2.75 2.80
CA TYR A 418 -14.37 -1.57 2.66
C TYR A 418 -15.07 -0.45 1.88
N ALA A 419 -15.80 -0.79 0.84
CA ALA A 419 -16.57 0.18 0.07
C ALA A 419 -17.67 0.84 0.93
N GLN A 420 -18.37 0.07 1.72
CA GLN A 420 -19.41 0.57 2.65
C GLN A 420 -18.82 1.51 3.70
N GLU A 421 -17.69 1.15 4.31
CA GLU A 421 -17.03 2.00 5.32
C GLU A 421 -16.52 3.31 4.71
N LEU A 422 -15.95 3.28 3.49
CA LEU A 422 -15.51 4.48 2.80
C LEU A 422 -16.68 5.43 2.54
N VAL A 423 -17.76 4.94 1.95
CA VAL A 423 -18.93 5.76 1.59
C VAL A 423 -19.63 6.30 2.85
N LYS A 424 -19.72 5.50 3.91
CA LYS A 424 -20.22 5.95 5.21
C LYS A 424 -19.43 7.16 5.73
N ARG A 425 -18.09 7.11 5.69
CA ARG A 425 -17.23 8.23 6.10
C ARG A 425 -17.41 9.44 5.19
N MET A 426 -17.55 9.21 3.89
CA MET A 426 -17.80 10.28 2.93
C MET A 426 -19.15 11.00 3.19
N GLU A 427 -20.20 10.25 3.46
CA GLU A 427 -21.52 10.81 3.79
C GLU A 427 -21.46 11.66 5.06
N MET A 428 -20.76 11.19 6.09
CA MET A 428 -20.59 11.91 7.35
C MET A 428 -19.82 13.23 7.18
N SER A 429 -18.84 13.29 6.29
CA SER A 429 -17.99 14.45 6.05
C SER A 429 -18.46 15.36 4.92
N GLY A 430 -19.41 14.90 4.10
CA GLY A 430 -19.79 15.57 2.87
C GLY A 430 -18.74 15.48 1.76
N ALA A 431 -17.81 14.53 1.85
CA ALA A 431 -16.77 14.32 0.85
C ALA A 431 -17.35 13.94 -0.50
N LYS A 432 -16.65 14.35 -1.57
CA LYS A 432 -16.97 14.00 -2.95
C LYS A 432 -15.88 13.10 -3.53
N ALA A 433 -16.28 12.23 -4.46
CA ALA A 433 -15.37 11.32 -5.13
C ALA A 433 -15.24 11.66 -6.61
N TYR A 434 -14.04 11.45 -7.14
CA TYR A 434 -13.67 11.70 -8.53
C TYR A 434 -12.84 10.55 -9.06
N LEU A 435 -13.08 10.16 -10.32
CA LEU A 435 -12.20 9.25 -11.05
C LEU A 435 -11.33 10.09 -11.98
N VAL A 436 -10.03 10.07 -11.77
CA VAL A 436 -9.05 10.82 -12.56
C VAL A 436 -8.22 9.86 -13.40
N ASN A 437 -8.32 10.01 -14.72
CA ASN A 437 -7.54 9.23 -15.67
C ASN A 437 -6.22 9.92 -15.98
N THR A 438 -5.11 9.29 -15.60
CA THR A 438 -3.75 9.72 -15.90
C THR A 438 -3.14 9.00 -17.11
N GLY A 439 -3.94 8.20 -17.81
CA GLY A 439 -3.55 7.37 -18.95
C GLY A 439 -3.61 8.08 -20.29
N TRP A 440 -4.11 7.39 -21.29
CA TRP A 440 -4.13 7.80 -22.69
C TRP A 440 -5.52 8.18 -23.16
N ASN A 441 -5.60 8.88 -24.26
CA ASN A 441 -6.82 9.22 -24.97
C ASN A 441 -6.70 8.96 -26.48
N GLY A 442 -7.66 9.41 -27.28
CA GLY A 442 -7.69 9.18 -28.72
C GLY A 442 -6.54 9.78 -29.53
N THR A 443 -5.74 10.67 -28.94
CA THR A 443 -4.54 11.20 -29.58
C THR A 443 -3.39 10.21 -29.61
N GLY A 444 -3.49 9.08 -28.90
CA GLY A 444 -2.41 8.11 -28.72
C GLY A 444 -1.32 8.58 -27.76
N LYS A 445 -1.50 9.72 -27.12
CA LYS A 445 -0.58 10.29 -26.13
C LYS A 445 -1.18 10.19 -24.72
N ARG A 446 -0.30 10.09 -23.74
CA ARG A 446 -0.71 10.16 -22.33
C ARG A 446 -1.17 11.57 -21.99
N ILE A 447 -2.22 11.68 -21.18
CA ILE A 447 -2.70 12.95 -20.64
C ILE A 447 -1.54 13.64 -19.91
N SER A 448 -1.31 14.91 -20.17
CA SER A 448 -0.16 15.63 -19.65
C SER A 448 -0.25 15.77 -18.11
N ILE A 449 0.90 15.77 -17.44
CA ILE A 449 0.98 16.06 -16.00
C ILE A 449 0.41 17.45 -15.70
N LYS A 450 0.63 18.43 -16.59
CA LYS A 450 0.09 19.78 -16.45
C LYS A 450 -1.45 19.75 -16.37
N ASP A 451 -2.11 19.06 -17.30
CA ASP A 451 -3.57 18.95 -17.29
C ASP A 451 -4.06 18.18 -16.08
N THR A 452 -3.41 17.08 -15.72
CA THR A 452 -3.75 16.30 -14.52
C THR A 452 -3.63 17.14 -13.25
N ARG A 453 -2.55 17.92 -13.08
CA ARG A 453 -2.41 18.82 -11.93
C ARG A 453 -3.45 19.93 -11.94
N GLY A 454 -3.82 20.47 -13.11
CA GLY A 454 -4.92 21.42 -13.24
C GLY A 454 -6.26 20.83 -12.77
N ILE A 455 -6.51 19.58 -13.11
CA ILE A 455 -7.70 18.83 -12.65
C ILE A 455 -7.67 18.65 -11.14
N ILE A 456 -6.57 18.20 -10.57
CA ILE A 456 -6.41 18.04 -9.13
C ILE A 456 -6.62 19.37 -8.40
N ASP A 457 -6.02 20.46 -8.90
CA ASP A 457 -6.22 21.79 -8.34
C ASP A 457 -7.70 22.21 -8.35
N ALA A 458 -8.41 21.97 -9.45
CA ALA A 458 -9.84 22.27 -9.57
C ALA A 458 -10.70 21.41 -8.62
N ILE A 459 -10.30 20.18 -8.35
CA ILE A 459 -10.95 19.35 -7.33
C ILE A 459 -10.72 19.93 -5.93
N LEU A 460 -9.47 20.23 -5.59
CA LEU A 460 -9.06 20.64 -4.25
C LEU A 460 -9.58 22.02 -3.85
N ASN A 461 -9.69 22.94 -4.82
CA ASN A 461 -10.23 24.28 -4.58
C ASN A 461 -11.76 24.39 -4.76
N GLY A 462 -12.41 23.32 -5.23
CA GLY A 462 -13.85 23.25 -5.43
C GLY A 462 -14.36 23.80 -6.77
N ASP A 463 -13.50 24.29 -7.66
CA ASP A 463 -13.90 24.85 -8.97
C ASP A 463 -14.66 23.85 -9.82
N ILE A 464 -14.30 22.56 -9.75
CA ILE A 464 -14.99 21.50 -10.50
C ILE A 464 -16.49 21.42 -10.16
N ASN A 465 -16.89 21.80 -8.94
CA ASN A 465 -18.29 21.76 -8.51
C ASN A 465 -19.10 22.93 -9.05
N GLN A 466 -18.47 23.94 -9.62
CA GLN A 466 -19.09 25.12 -10.24
C GLN A 466 -19.09 25.00 -11.78
N ALA A 467 -18.36 24.04 -12.34
CA ALA A 467 -18.25 23.86 -13.78
C ALA A 467 -19.55 23.31 -14.37
N PRO A 468 -19.89 23.70 -15.62
CA PRO A 468 -20.96 23.04 -16.35
C PRO A 468 -20.55 21.59 -16.68
N THR A 469 -21.51 20.68 -16.64
CA THR A 469 -21.28 19.26 -16.82
C THR A 469 -22.17 18.65 -17.87
N LYS A 470 -21.78 17.47 -18.38
CA LYS A 470 -22.61 16.58 -19.19
C LYS A 470 -22.34 15.13 -18.79
N LYS A 471 -23.25 14.22 -19.18
CA LYS A 471 -23.05 12.76 -19.03
C LYS A 471 -22.48 12.18 -20.32
N ILE A 472 -21.55 11.24 -20.17
CA ILE A 472 -21.00 10.49 -21.30
C ILE A 472 -21.74 9.15 -21.48
N PRO A 473 -21.79 8.61 -22.74
CA PRO A 473 -22.39 7.30 -23.01
C PRO A 473 -21.70 6.15 -22.25
N TYR A 474 -22.40 5.03 -22.13
CA TYR A 474 -22.00 3.76 -21.51
C TYR A 474 -21.74 3.86 -20.01
N PHE A 475 -20.86 4.74 -19.58
CA PHE A 475 -20.45 4.86 -18.17
C PHE A 475 -21.36 5.78 -17.35
N ASN A 476 -22.13 6.65 -18.01
CA ASN A 476 -22.96 7.66 -17.36
C ASN A 476 -22.21 8.57 -16.38
N PHE A 477 -20.91 8.73 -16.60
CA PHE A 477 -20.13 9.66 -15.79
C PHE A 477 -20.53 11.09 -16.08
N GLU A 478 -20.65 11.86 -15.02
CA GLU A 478 -20.76 13.30 -15.08
C GLU A 478 -19.36 13.91 -15.27
N VAL A 479 -19.16 14.62 -16.38
CA VAL A 479 -17.87 15.21 -16.72
C VAL A 479 -18.01 16.71 -16.92
N PRO A 480 -17.03 17.52 -16.50
CA PRO A 480 -17.04 18.95 -16.77
C PRO A 480 -16.85 19.21 -18.27
N THR A 481 -17.56 20.18 -18.83
CA THR A 481 -17.42 20.62 -20.22
C THR A 481 -16.38 21.71 -20.39
N GLU A 482 -16.05 22.41 -19.31
CA GLU A 482 -14.96 23.35 -19.23
C GLU A 482 -14.38 23.32 -17.81
N LEU A 483 -13.08 23.55 -17.67
CA LEU A 483 -12.42 23.57 -16.39
C LEU A 483 -11.20 24.48 -16.47
N ASN A 484 -11.11 25.47 -15.57
CA ASN A 484 -10.01 26.42 -15.55
C ASN A 484 -8.65 25.72 -15.40
N GLY A 485 -7.70 26.10 -16.24
CA GLY A 485 -6.34 25.54 -16.21
C GLY A 485 -6.19 24.17 -16.89
N VAL A 486 -7.24 23.68 -17.55
CA VAL A 486 -7.24 22.40 -18.27
C VAL A 486 -7.64 22.61 -19.73
N ASP A 487 -6.98 21.92 -20.66
CA ASP A 487 -7.36 21.95 -22.08
C ASP A 487 -8.76 21.38 -22.25
N THR A 488 -9.71 22.22 -22.66
CA THR A 488 -11.13 21.83 -22.85
C THR A 488 -11.30 20.68 -23.85
N ARG A 489 -10.40 20.55 -24.84
CA ARG A 489 -10.48 19.53 -25.90
C ARG A 489 -10.32 18.10 -25.40
N ILE A 490 -9.73 17.90 -24.20
CA ILE A 490 -9.51 16.56 -23.64
C ILE A 490 -10.63 16.10 -22.70
N LEU A 491 -11.51 17.00 -22.25
CA LEU A 491 -12.49 16.71 -21.20
C LEU A 491 -13.53 15.67 -21.59
N ASP A 492 -13.97 15.67 -22.85
CA ASP A 492 -14.71 14.53 -23.42
C ASP A 492 -13.76 13.68 -24.27
N PRO A 493 -13.42 12.45 -23.84
CA PRO A 493 -12.46 11.63 -24.55
C PRO A 493 -12.87 11.28 -25.99
N ARG A 494 -14.16 11.27 -26.30
CA ARG A 494 -14.67 11.05 -27.65
C ARG A 494 -14.18 12.11 -28.64
N ASP A 495 -14.06 13.36 -28.19
CA ASP A 495 -13.56 14.50 -28.97
C ASP A 495 -12.06 14.44 -29.27
N THR A 496 -11.31 13.55 -28.61
CA THR A 496 -9.88 13.34 -28.86
C THR A 496 -9.61 12.42 -30.05
N TYR A 497 -10.63 11.74 -30.57
CA TYR A 497 -10.55 10.86 -31.74
C TYR A 497 -10.84 11.61 -33.01
N ALA A 498 -10.16 11.25 -34.12
CA ALA A 498 -10.47 11.77 -35.44
C ALA A 498 -11.86 11.33 -35.90
N ASP A 499 -12.26 10.10 -35.57
CA ASP A 499 -13.59 9.54 -35.75
C ASP A 499 -14.15 9.07 -34.41
N GLY A 500 -15.17 9.76 -33.91
CA GLY A 500 -15.80 9.44 -32.63
C GLY A 500 -16.36 8.02 -32.52
N SER A 501 -16.67 7.37 -33.65
CA SER A 501 -17.12 5.98 -33.65
C SER A 501 -16.04 4.98 -33.19
N GLU A 502 -14.77 5.35 -33.28
CA GLU A 502 -13.69 4.54 -32.71
C GLU A 502 -13.74 4.54 -31.18
N TRP A 503 -14.03 5.70 -30.60
CA TRP A 503 -14.25 5.81 -29.16
C TRP A 503 -15.45 4.95 -28.73
N ASP A 504 -16.57 5.05 -29.46
CA ASP A 504 -17.80 4.29 -29.16
C ASP A 504 -17.50 2.78 -29.05
N LYS A 505 -16.75 2.21 -29.99
CA LYS A 505 -16.37 0.79 -30.01
C LYS A 505 -15.47 0.42 -28.82
N LYS A 506 -14.48 1.25 -28.53
CA LYS A 506 -13.57 1.02 -27.41
C LYS A 506 -14.27 1.18 -26.06
N ALA A 507 -15.20 2.13 -25.96
CA ALA A 507 -16.01 2.35 -24.78
C ALA A 507 -16.93 1.16 -24.48
N GLU A 508 -17.57 0.61 -25.52
CA GLU A 508 -18.38 -0.60 -25.40
C GLU A 508 -17.55 -1.80 -24.92
N ASP A 509 -16.36 -2.01 -25.50
CA ASP A 509 -15.44 -3.08 -25.07
C ASP A 509 -15.01 -2.92 -23.61
N LEU A 510 -14.55 -1.72 -23.21
CA LEU A 510 -14.13 -1.46 -21.84
C LEU A 510 -15.29 -1.58 -20.85
N ALA A 511 -16.47 -1.06 -21.20
CA ALA A 511 -17.68 -1.21 -20.40
C ALA A 511 -18.01 -2.69 -20.16
N GLY A 512 -17.91 -3.52 -21.19
CA GLY A 512 -18.10 -4.98 -21.09
C GLY A 512 -17.11 -5.64 -20.14
N ARG A 513 -15.85 -5.18 -20.12
CA ARG A 513 -14.81 -5.69 -19.20
C ARG A 513 -15.10 -5.33 -17.75
N PHE A 514 -15.57 -4.11 -17.48
CA PHE A 514 -16.04 -3.70 -16.14
C PHE A 514 -17.20 -4.56 -15.67
N ILE A 515 -18.22 -4.73 -16.51
CA ILE A 515 -19.42 -5.54 -16.18
C ILE A 515 -19.00 -6.97 -15.87
N LYS A 516 -18.15 -7.58 -16.70
CA LYS A 516 -17.65 -8.95 -16.48
C LYS A 516 -16.88 -9.07 -15.15
N ASN A 517 -16.02 -8.11 -14.84
CA ASN A 517 -15.27 -8.10 -13.58
C ASN A 517 -16.20 -7.96 -12.38
N PHE A 518 -17.24 -7.14 -12.48
CA PHE A 518 -18.12 -6.83 -11.34
C PHE A 518 -19.04 -8.01 -10.96
N LYS A 519 -19.30 -8.95 -11.85
CA LYS A 519 -20.16 -10.13 -11.59
C LYS A 519 -19.77 -10.90 -10.33
N LYS A 520 -18.48 -10.96 -10.01
CA LYS A 520 -17.99 -11.64 -8.79
C LYS A 520 -18.47 -11.00 -7.49
N TYR A 521 -18.93 -9.75 -7.53
CA TYR A 521 -19.46 -9.04 -6.35
C TYR A 521 -20.97 -9.14 -6.20
N GLU A 522 -21.68 -9.54 -7.24
CA GLU A 522 -23.16 -9.62 -7.23
C GLU A 522 -23.69 -10.64 -6.20
N GLY A 523 -22.90 -11.67 -5.87
CA GLY A 523 -23.22 -12.66 -4.86
C GLY A 523 -22.82 -12.31 -3.43
N ILE A 524 -22.22 -11.15 -3.22
CA ILE A 524 -21.77 -10.67 -1.91
C ILE A 524 -22.76 -9.62 -1.41
N GLU A 525 -23.03 -9.61 -0.10
CA GLU A 525 -23.89 -8.61 0.52
C GLU A 525 -23.44 -7.18 0.18
N GLY A 526 -24.34 -6.36 -0.33
CA GLY A 526 -24.09 -5.00 -0.77
C GLY A 526 -23.53 -4.89 -2.20
N GLY A 527 -23.36 -6.00 -2.92
CA GLY A 527 -22.80 -5.98 -4.28
C GLY A 527 -23.86 -5.87 -5.39
N ALA A 528 -24.90 -6.67 -5.33
CA ALA A 528 -25.95 -6.70 -6.38
C ALA A 528 -26.61 -5.34 -6.63
N GLU A 529 -26.83 -4.58 -5.58
CA GLU A 529 -27.48 -3.25 -5.63
C GLU A 529 -26.66 -2.22 -6.40
N LEU A 530 -25.35 -2.42 -6.52
CA LEU A 530 -24.43 -1.52 -7.20
C LEU A 530 -24.35 -1.75 -8.71
N THR A 531 -24.89 -2.83 -9.22
CA THR A 531 -24.80 -3.19 -10.65
C THR A 531 -25.29 -2.08 -11.57
N ALA A 532 -26.37 -1.39 -11.20
CA ALA A 532 -26.93 -0.28 -11.97
C ALA A 532 -26.03 0.98 -11.99
N ALA A 533 -25.08 1.10 -11.07
CA ALA A 533 -24.13 2.21 -11.04
C ALA A 533 -22.93 2.03 -11.98
N GLY A 534 -22.71 0.82 -12.45
CA GLY A 534 -21.69 0.49 -13.42
C GLY A 534 -22.07 0.87 -14.85
N PRO A 535 -21.21 0.54 -15.83
CA PRO A 535 -21.50 0.78 -17.24
C PRO A 535 -22.76 0.04 -17.70
N GLN A 536 -23.44 0.61 -18.67
CA GLN A 536 -24.62 0.04 -19.33
C GLN A 536 -24.34 -0.11 -20.83
N LEU A 537 -24.64 -1.28 -21.40
CA LEU A 537 -24.48 -1.59 -22.82
C LEU A 537 -25.81 -1.47 -23.56
#